data_acfbffe3524698dcade9e8acec388f8b
#
_entry.id   acfbffe3524698dcade9e8acec388f8b
#
_cell.length_a   1.000
_cell.length_b   1.000
_cell.length_c   1.000
_cell.angle_alpha   90.00
_cell.angle_beta   90.00
_cell.angle_gamma   90.00
#
_symmetry.space_group_name_H-M   'P 1'
#
loop_
_entity.id
_entity.type
_entity.pdbx_description
1 polymer ?
#
loop_
_entity_poly.entity_id
_entity_poly.type
_entity_poly.pdbx_seq_one_letter_code
_entity_poly.pdbx_strand_id
1 'polypeptide(L)'
;MRLENVAKRYGIRSPWVVREVSLEIRPGRLVRFEGRNGSGKSTILRVIAGVSEPSRGGVTGRPVTGYVPERFPPALPFPARDYLSHIGRVHGLTGEDLESRIESCLDRLGGRELGRVPLRHMSKGMCQKVAVAQALLPGKGLLVLDEAWTGLDVEAKAALDDAVAERLADGGSVVYVDHEPSRLAHLEADRWRLDARRATRIVEDGPAPAPAPSGQPADTRSGGVVVIELAGALPERAAELPG
;
A
#
# COMPACT_ATOMS: atom_id res chain seq x y z
N MET A 1 -8.84 -1.81 -9.18
CA MET A 1 -8.60 -3.00 -8.35
C MET A 1 -9.62 -3.04 -7.23
N ARG A 2 -10.19 -4.21 -6.94
CA ARG A 2 -11.24 -4.33 -5.92
C ARG A 2 -10.97 -5.51 -4.99
N LEU A 3 -11.09 -5.26 -3.70
CA LEU A 3 -11.06 -6.26 -2.65
C LEU A 3 -12.49 -6.51 -2.18
N GLU A 4 -12.91 -7.78 -2.07
CA GLU A 4 -14.26 -8.18 -1.65
C GLU A 4 -14.18 -9.18 -0.51
N ASN A 5 -14.63 -8.77 0.68
CA ASN A 5 -14.67 -9.57 1.91
C ASN A 5 -13.37 -10.31 2.22
N VAL A 6 -12.24 -9.63 1.95
CA VAL A 6 -10.92 -10.21 2.14
C VAL A 6 -10.66 -10.48 3.61
N ALA A 7 -10.26 -11.73 3.90
CA ALA A 7 -9.77 -12.12 5.21
C ALA A 7 -8.47 -12.94 5.05
N LYS A 8 -7.52 -12.75 5.98
CA LYS A 8 -6.23 -13.44 5.97
C LYS A 8 -5.86 -13.99 7.32
N ARG A 9 -5.38 -15.24 7.34
CA ARG A 9 -4.67 -15.91 8.44
C ARG A 9 -3.52 -16.72 7.88
N TYR A 10 -2.50 -16.99 8.69
CA TYR A 10 -1.29 -17.70 8.26
C TYR A 10 -1.26 -19.19 8.63
N GLY A 11 -2.36 -19.73 9.08
CA GLY A 11 -2.53 -21.18 9.35
C GLY A 11 -4.00 -21.51 9.57
N ILE A 12 -4.36 -22.77 9.38
CA ILE A 12 -5.76 -23.23 9.44
C ILE A 12 -6.41 -22.93 10.80
N ARG A 13 -5.65 -23.06 11.89
CA ARG A 13 -6.11 -22.79 13.26
C ARG A 13 -5.60 -21.45 13.82
N SER A 14 -4.82 -20.68 13.05
CA SER A 14 -4.30 -19.39 13.50
C SER A 14 -5.41 -18.35 13.56
N PRO A 15 -5.31 -17.37 14.48
CA PRO A 15 -6.24 -16.27 14.52
C PRO A 15 -6.22 -15.46 13.21
N TRP A 16 -7.33 -14.87 12.89
CA TRP A 16 -7.42 -13.96 11.74
C TRP A 16 -6.57 -12.73 11.99
N VAL A 17 -5.76 -12.33 11.01
CA VAL A 17 -4.97 -11.10 11.05
C VAL A 17 -5.80 -9.93 10.51
N VAL A 18 -6.50 -10.15 9.41
CA VAL A 18 -7.50 -9.22 8.86
C VAL A 18 -8.78 -9.96 8.50
N ARG A 19 -9.93 -9.28 8.57
CA ARG A 19 -11.25 -9.85 8.26
C ARG A 19 -12.14 -8.83 7.56
N GLU A 20 -12.96 -9.33 6.65
CA GLU A 20 -14.07 -8.57 6.03
C GLU A 20 -13.61 -7.22 5.43
N VAL A 21 -12.39 -7.20 4.85
CA VAL A 21 -11.87 -6.00 4.20
C VAL A 21 -12.44 -5.90 2.80
N SER A 22 -13.24 -4.87 2.56
CA SER A 22 -13.78 -4.55 1.23
C SER A 22 -13.44 -3.10 0.90
N LEU A 23 -12.73 -2.90 -0.20
CA LEU A 23 -12.36 -1.57 -0.69
C LEU A 23 -12.06 -1.58 -2.18
N GLU A 24 -12.16 -0.42 -2.80
CA GLU A 24 -11.79 -0.19 -4.19
C GLU A 24 -10.61 0.78 -4.26
N ILE A 25 -9.57 0.38 -4.98
CA ILE A 25 -8.44 1.23 -5.35
C ILE A 25 -8.64 1.63 -6.81
N ARG A 26 -9.03 2.88 -7.02
CA ARG A 26 -9.25 3.44 -8.36
C ARG A 26 -7.93 3.90 -8.96
N PRO A 27 -7.79 3.92 -10.31
CA PRO A 27 -6.64 4.53 -10.97
C PRO A 27 -6.42 5.98 -10.53
N GLY A 28 -5.16 6.39 -10.43
CA GLY A 28 -4.78 7.74 -10.04
C GLY A 28 -4.99 8.08 -8.55
N ARG A 29 -5.33 7.11 -7.68
CA ARG A 29 -5.59 7.39 -6.27
C ARG A 29 -4.40 7.03 -5.38
N LEU A 30 -4.18 7.92 -4.40
CA LEU A 30 -3.31 7.65 -3.25
C LEU A 30 -4.15 7.09 -2.12
N VAL A 31 -3.76 5.95 -1.56
CA VAL A 31 -4.46 5.29 -0.45
C VAL A 31 -3.50 5.13 0.72
N ARG A 32 -3.86 5.63 1.88
CA ARG A 32 -3.10 5.49 3.13
C ARG A 32 -3.80 4.53 4.08
N PHE A 33 -3.08 3.51 4.54
CA PHE A 33 -3.53 2.69 5.66
C PHE A 33 -2.92 3.15 6.97
N GLU A 34 -3.77 3.31 7.98
CA GLU A 34 -3.41 3.69 9.34
C GLU A 34 -3.85 2.62 10.33
N GLY A 35 -3.25 2.59 11.51
CA GLY A 35 -3.59 1.65 12.57
C GLY A 35 -2.40 1.31 13.45
N ARG A 36 -2.67 0.72 14.61
CA ARG A 36 -1.64 0.30 15.59
C ARG A 36 -0.73 -0.79 15.01
N ASN A 37 0.45 -0.96 15.61
CA ASN A 37 1.32 -2.09 15.26
C ASN A 37 0.58 -3.41 15.54
N GLY A 38 0.73 -4.37 14.59
CA GLY A 38 0.02 -5.64 14.65
C GLY A 38 -1.45 -5.61 14.20
N SER A 39 -1.99 -4.46 13.75
CA SER A 39 -3.37 -4.39 13.25
C SER A 39 -3.61 -5.08 11.91
N GLY A 40 -2.54 -5.52 11.21
CA GLY A 40 -2.63 -6.22 9.93
C GLY A 40 -2.31 -5.37 8.71
N LYS A 41 -1.75 -4.16 8.87
CA LYS A 41 -1.38 -3.24 7.76
C LYS A 41 -0.49 -3.94 6.71
N SER A 42 0.66 -4.47 7.12
CA SER A 42 1.56 -5.19 6.21
C SER A 42 0.92 -6.44 5.60
N THR A 43 -0.02 -7.08 6.31
CA THR A 43 -0.78 -8.22 5.78
C THR A 43 -1.70 -7.80 4.64
N ILE A 44 -2.46 -6.73 4.81
CA ILE A 44 -3.34 -6.26 3.73
C ILE A 44 -2.54 -5.71 2.55
N LEU A 45 -1.41 -5.03 2.78
CA LEU A 45 -0.53 -4.59 1.71
C LEU A 45 0.03 -5.76 0.90
N ARG A 46 0.43 -6.88 1.54
CA ARG A 46 0.87 -8.10 0.84
C ARG A 46 -0.24 -8.72 0.00
N VAL A 47 -1.48 -8.68 0.48
CA VAL A 47 -2.64 -9.16 -0.30
C VAL A 47 -2.89 -8.23 -1.50
N ILE A 48 -2.85 -6.92 -1.31
CA ILE A 48 -2.97 -5.91 -2.37
C ILE A 48 -1.86 -6.10 -3.42
N ALA A 49 -0.61 -6.28 -2.98
CA ALA A 49 0.53 -6.48 -3.86
C ALA A 49 0.55 -7.84 -4.59
N GLY A 50 -0.31 -8.80 -4.20
CA GLY A 50 -0.31 -10.14 -4.79
C GLY A 50 0.79 -11.07 -4.26
N VAL A 51 1.53 -10.64 -3.24
CA VAL A 51 2.56 -11.46 -2.57
C VAL A 51 1.94 -12.54 -1.70
N SER A 52 0.70 -12.34 -1.27
CA SER A 52 -0.05 -13.29 -0.45
C SER A 52 -1.50 -13.36 -0.88
N GLU A 53 -1.99 -14.56 -1.17
CA GLU A 53 -3.40 -14.76 -1.47
C GLU A 53 -4.27 -14.62 -0.21
N PRO A 54 -5.50 -14.09 -0.33
CA PRO A 54 -6.44 -14.04 0.79
C PRO A 54 -6.85 -15.46 1.21
N SER A 55 -7.15 -15.66 2.49
CA SER A 55 -7.68 -16.93 3.00
C SER A 55 -9.20 -17.06 2.75
N ARG A 56 -9.90 -15.94 2.59
CA ARG A 56 -11.30 -15.81 2.19
C ARG A 56 -11.50 -14.50 1.42
N GLY A 57 -12.57 -14.44 0.64
CA GLY A 57 -12.86 -13.30 -0.23
C GLY A 57 -12.01 -13.31 -1.49
N GLY A 58 -11.96 -12.22 -2.21
CA GLY A 58 -11.28 -12.14 -3.49
C GLY A 58 -10.66 -10.76 -3.76
N VAL A 59 -9.70 -10.77 -4.69
CA VAL A 59 -9.08 -9.56 -5.24
C VAL A 59 -9.18 -9.61 -6.75
N THR A 60 -9.80 -8.60 -7.36
CA THR A 60 -10.00 -8.52 -8.81
C THR A 60 -9.39 -7.26 -9.40
N GLY A 61 -9.04 -7.30 -10.68
CA GLY A 61 -8.52 -6.15 -11.41
C GLY A 61 -7.17 -5.64 -10.87
N ARG A 62 -6.28 -6.54 -10.40
CA ARG A 62 -4.93 -6.17 -9.95
C ARG A 62 -4.10 -5.73 -11.15
N PRO A 63 -3.60 -4.48 -11.16
CA PRO A 63 -2.68 -4.03 -12.22
C PRO A 63 -1.28 -4.58 -11.99
N VAL A 64 -0.36 -4.30 -12.91
CA VAL A 64 1.08 -4.51 -12.68
C VAL A 64 1.46 -3.76 -11.41
N THR A 65 2.13 -4.44 -10.47
CA THR A 65 2.32 -3.94 -9.12
C THR A 65 3.79 -4.00 -8.71
N GLY A 66 4.34 -2.84 -8.33
CA GLY A 66 5.61 -2.74 -7.62
C GLY A 66 5.37 -2.76 -6.11
N TYR A 67 6.20 -3.48 -5.36
CA TYR A 67 6.05 -3.62 -3.91
C TYR A 67 7.35 -3.40 -3.16
N VAL A 68 7.32 -2.51 -2.17
CA VAL A 68 8.38 -2.34 -1.17
C VAL A 68 7.91 -3.02 0.13
N PRO A 69 8.54 -4.12 0.56
CA PRO A 69 8.21 -4.77 1.82
C PRO A 69 8.82 -4.01 3.02
N GLU A 70 8.18 -4.08 4.19
CA GLU A 70 8.71 -3.61 5.47
C GLU A 70 10.12 -4.15 5.76
N ARG A 71 10.39 -5.39 5.34
CA ARG A 71 11.70 -6.05 5.49
C ARG A 71 12.13 -6.65 4.17
N PHE A 72 13.24 -6.15 3.66
CA PHE A 72 13.90 -6.71 2.50
C PHE A 72 14.82 -7.87 2.91
N PRO A 73 14.81 -9.03 2.19
CA PRO A 73 15.67 -10.17 2.53
C PRO A 73 17.14 -9.89 2.12
N PRO A 74 18.05 -9.59 3.06
CA PRO A 74 19.42 -9.21 2.71
C PRO A 74 20.33 -10.43 2.44
N ALA A 75 19.86 -11.65 2.72
CA ALA A 75 20.70 -12.86 2.69
C ALA A 75 21.03 -13.40 1.29
N LEU A 76 20.65 -12.67 0.22
CA LEU A 76 20.88 -13.11 -1.14
C LEU A 76 22.35 -12.86 -1.57
N PRO A 77 23.03 -13.86 -2.19
CA PRO A 77 24.42 -13.73 -2.58
C PRO A 77 24.65 -12.91 -3.85
N PHE A 78 23.59 -12.47 -4.52
CA PHE A 78 23.65 -11.78 -5.81
C PHE A 78 23.98 -10.29 -5.65
N PRO A 79 24.69 -9.68 -6.62
CA PRO A 79 24.76 -8.24 -6.77
C PRO A 79 23.35 -7.64 -6.94
N ALA A 80 23.16 -6.39 -6.50
CA ALA A 80 21.84 -5.74 -6.63
C ALA A 80 21.38 -5.64 -8.09
N ARG A 81 22.29 -5.40 -9.05
CA ARG A 81 21.95 -5.35 -10.48
C ARG A 81 21.36 -6.68 -10.95
N ASP A 82 21.97 -7.81 -10.60
CA ASP A 82 21.50 -9.14 -11.01
C ASP A 82 20.13 -9.44 -10.41
N TYR A 83 19.95 -9.08 -9.14
CA TYR A 83 18.66 -9.17 -8.47
C TYR A 83 17.59 -8.32 -9.17
N LEU A 84 17.87 -7.05 -9.43
CA LEU A 84 16.96 -6.14 -10.12
C LEU A 84 16.67 -6.59 -11.55
N SER A 85 17.68 -7.13 -12.26
CA SER A 85 17.49 -7.72 -13.58
C SER A 85 16.53 -8.91 -13.54
N HIS A 86 16.63 -9.77 -12.52
CA HIS A 86 15.68 -10.86 -12.35
C HIS A 86 14.25 -10.34 -12.12
N ILE A 87 14.08 -9.38 -11.22
CA ILE A 87 12.77 -8.76 -10.94
C ILE A 87 12.20 -8.07 -12.19
N GLY A 88 13.03 -7.30 -12.91
CA GLY A 88 12.59 -6.63 -14.13
C GLY A 88 12.11 -7.62 -15.21
N ARG A 89 12.80 -8.75 -15.38
CA ARG A 89 12.36 -9.83 -16.30
C ARG A 89 11.03 -10.45 -15.88
N VAL A 90 10.78 -10.64 -14.58
CA VAL A 90 9.47 -11.09 -14.08
C VAL A 90 8.36 -10.11 -14.49
N HIS A 91 8.68 -8.81 -14.59
CA HIS A 91 7.76 -7.78 -15.08
C HIS A 91 7.77 -7.61 -16.62
N GLY A 92 8.47 -8.49 -17.36
CA GLY A 92 8.51 -8.46 -18.81
C GLY A 92 9.49 -7.46 -19.42
N LEU A 93 10.36 -6.84 -18.60
CA LEU A 93 11.43 -5.96 -19.11
C LEU A 93 12.59 -6.78 -19.63
N THR A 94 13.20 -6.39 -20.74
CA THR A 94 14.32 -7.10 -21.37
C THR A 94 15.29 -6.14 -22.05
N GLY A 95 16.51 -6.62 -22.36
CA GLY A 95 17.48 -5.88 -23.15
C GLY A 95 17.89 -4.54 -22.57
N GLU A 96 18.11 -3.57 -23.45
CA GLU A 96 18.58 -2.23 -23.07
C GLU A 96 17.56 -1.44 -22.23
N ASP A 97 16.25 -1.66 -22.43
CA ASP A 97 15.20 -1.03 -21.59
C ASP A 97 15.32 -1.45 -20.12
N LEU A 98 15.56 -2.74 -19.86
CA LEU A 98 15.78 -3.25 -18.51
C LEU A 98 17.01 -2.62 -17.85
N GLU A 99 18.15 -2.62 -18.54
CA GLU A 99 19.40 -2.08 -18.01
C GLU A 99 19.30 -0.59 -17.74
N SER A 100 18.73 0.18 -18.67
CA SER A 100 18.50 1.61 -18.52
C SER A 100 17.58 1.92 -17.32
N ARG A 101 16.52 1.14 -17.12
CA ARG A 101 15.61 1.33 -15.97
C ARG A 101 16.28 1.00 -14.65
N ILE A 102 17.09 -0.06 -14.59
CA ILE A 102 17.83 -0.39 -13.37
C ILE A 102 18.78 0.75 -13.00
N GLU A 103 19.54 1.26 -13.99
CA GLU A 103 20.46 2.37 -13.77
C GLU A 103 19.72 3.63 -13.30
N SER A 104 18.65 3.99 -14.00
CA SER A 104 17.81 5.13 -13.63
C SER A 104 17.23 5.02 -12.22
N CYS A 105 16.70 3.86 -11.85
CA CYS A 105 16.13 3.65 -10.50
C CYS A 105 17.20 3.73 -9.41
N LEU A 106 18.38 3.15 -9.62
CA LEU A 106 19.48 3.22 -8.67
C LEU A 106 20.06 4.64 -8.56
N ASP A 107 20.26 5.31 -9.69
CA ASP A 107 20.80 6.67 -9.76
C ASP A 107 19.88 7.67 -9.04
N ARG A 108 18.57 7.57 -9.31
CA ARG A 108 17.53 8.36 -8.64
C ARG A 108 17.58 8.27 -7.11
N LEU A 109 17.95 7.11 -6.57
CA LEU A 109 18.05 6.87 -5.14
C LEU A 109 19.46 7.15 -4.57
N GLY A 110 20.37 7.74 -5.37
CA GLY A 110 21.76 7.95 -4.98
C GLY A 110 22.49 6.64 -4.66
N GLY A 111 22.20 5.59 -5.42
CA GLY A 111 22.71 4.24 -5.18
C GLY A 111 23.30 3.57 -6.44
N ARG A 112 23.82 4.33 -7.39
CA ARG A 112 24.34 3.79 -8.66
C ARG A 112 25.44 2.73 -8.46
N GLU A 113 26.31 2.95 -7.50
CA GLU A 113 27.38 2.01 -7.13
C GLU A 113 26.88 0.73 -6.47
N LEU A 114 25.68 0.76 -5.88
CA LEU A 114 25.08 -0.42 -5.23
C LEU A 114 24.83 -1.56 -6.21
N GLY A 115 24.69 -1.26 -7.49
CA GLY A 115 24.47 -2.28 -8.52
C GLY A 115 25.48 -3.42 -8.50
N ARG A 116 26.73 -3.15 -8.10
CA ARG A 116 27.82 -4.14 -8.06
C ARG A 116 28.00 -4.79 -6.69
N VAL A 117 27.30 -4.29 -5.65
CA VAL A 117 27.45 -4.79 -4.27
C VAL A 117 26.52 -6.00 -4.07
N PRO A 118 27.03 -7.13 -3.56
CA PRO A 118 26.19 -8.25 -3.15
C PRO A 118 25.23 -7.84 -2.04
N LEU A 119 23.95 -8.22 -2.13
CA LEU A 119 22.91 -7.83 -1.17
C LEU A 119 23.27 -8.19 0.28
N ARG A 120 23.92 -9.34 0.49
CA ARG A 120 24.38 -9.78 1.83
C ARG A 120 25.41 -8.86 2.49
N HIS A 121 26.07 -8.00 1.72
CA HIS A 121 27.08 -7.05 2.21
C HIS A 121 26.54 -5.62 2.38
N MET A 122 25.27 -5.43 2.10
CA MET A 122 24.62 -4.12 2.18
C MET A 122 24.16 -3.78 3.60
N SER A 123 24.27 -2.52 3.94
CA SER A 123 23.61 -1.96 5.13
C SER A 123 22.08 -1.98 4.96
N LYS A 124 21.33 -1.79 6.06
CA LYS A 124 19.87 -1.70 6.01
C LYS A 124 19.40 -0.61 5.04
N GLY A 125 20.02 0.57 5.04
CA GLY A 125 19.67 1.67 4.13
C GLY A 125 19.97 1.36 2.67
N MET A 126 21.10 0.71 2.38
CA MET A 126 21.42 0.24 1.03
C MET A 126 20.40 -0.79 0.53
N CYS A 127 20.04 -1.77 1.37
CA CYS A 127 18.98 -2.73 1.04
C CYS A 127 17.64 -2.05 0.79
N GLN A 128 17.32 -1.00 1.55
CA GLN A 128 16.08 -0.25 1.37
C GLN A 128 16.06 0.50 0.02
N LYS A 129 17.17 1.11 -0.39
CA LYS A 129 17.29 1.70 -1.74
C LYS A 129 17.04 0.67 -2.83
N VAL A 130 17.59 -0.54 -2.72
CA VAL A 130 17.33 -1.64 -3.67
C VAL A 130 15.87 -2.09 -3.64
N ALA A 131 15.25 -2.17 -2.44
CA ALA A 131 13.83 -2.50 -2.30
C ALA A 131 12.91 -1.46 -2.96
N VAL A 132 13.26 -0.18 -2.89
CA VAL A 132 12.54 0.89 -3.60
C VAL A 132 12.79 0.78 -5.11
N ALA A 133 14.05 0.61 -5.54
CA ALA A 133 14.38 0.45 -6.95
C ALA A 133 13.57 -0.67 -7.60
N GLN A 134 13.50 -1.87 -6.98
CA GLN A 134 12.71 -2.99 -7.51
C GLN A 134 11.22 -2.63 -7.70
N ALA A 135 10.64 -1.86 -6.79
CA ALA A 135 9.23 -1.50 -6.87
C ALA A 135 8.94 -0.43 -7.92
N LEU A 136 9.95 0.36 -8.31
CA LEU A 136 9.84 1.36 -9.36
C LEU A 136 10.03 0.78 -10.77
N LEU A 137 10.74 -0.35 -10.91
CA LEU A 137 11.02 -1.00 -12.21
C LEU A 137 9.78 -1.22 -13.10
N PRO A 138 8.63 -1.70 -12.57
CA PRO A 138 7.46 -1.94 -13.42
C PRO A 138 6.88 -0.69 -14.09
N GLY A 139 7.27 0.49 -13.68
CA GLY A 139 6.74 1.75 -14.20
C GLY A 139 5.27 1.95 -13.81
N LYS A 140 4.36 2.07 -14.78
CA LYS A 140 2.92 2.34 -14.54
C LYS A 140 2.23 1.21 -13.76
N GLY A 141 1.08 1.53 -13.15
CA GLY A 141 0.26 0.59 -12.40
C GLY A 141 0.18 0.94 -10.92
N LEU A 142 0.22 -0.06 -10.06
CA LEU A 142 0.10 0.10 -8.62
C LEU A 142 1.48 0.07 -7.95
N LEU A 143 1.75 1.04 -7.07
CA LEU A 143 2.90 1.05 -6.19
C LEU A 143 2.43 0.81 -4.75
N VAL A 144 2.95 -0.23 -4.09
CA VAL A 144 2.62 -0.58 -2.71
C VAL A 144 3.84 -0.40 -1.84
N LEU A 145 3.72 0.44 -0.80
CA LEU A 145 4.82 0.90 0.03
C LEU A 145 4.55 0.56 1.51
N ASP A 146 5.27 -0.44 2.04
CA ASP A 146 5.15 -0.87 3.44
C ASP A 146 6.33 -0.30 4.25
N GLU A 147 6.14 0.88 4.87
CA GLU A 147 7.16 1.63 5.61
C GLU A 147 8.42 1.93 4.77
N ALA A 148 8.22 2.24 3.48
CA ALA A 148 9.28 2.31 2.48
C ALA A 148 10.33 3.40 2.74
N TRP A 149 10.00 4.45 3.48
CA TRP A 149 10.92 5.56 3.81
C TRP A 149 11.88 5.24 4.96
N THR A 150 11.58 4.16 5.71
CA THR A 150 12.38 3.78 6.88
C THR A 150 13.79 3.35 6.45
N GLY A 151 14.81 4.03 7.00
CA GLY A 151 16.23 3.72 6.73
C GLY A 151 16.80 4.37 5.46
N LEU A 152 16.01 5.12 4.68
CA LEU A 152 16.50 5.96 3.61
C LEU A 152 17.11 7.26 4.16
N ASP A 153 18.15 7.76 3.47
CA ASP A 153 18.66 9.13 3.68
C ASP A 153 17.68 10.18 3.13
N VAL A 154 18.00 11.46 3.36
CA VAL A 154 17.10 12.58 3.01
C VAL A 154 16.85 12.64 1.51
N GLU A 155 17.89 12.47 0.71
CA GLU A 155 17.83 12.55 -0.74
C GLU A 155 16.98 11.38 -1.31
N ALA A 156 17.19 10.16 -0.84
CA ALA A 156 16.41 9.00 -1.27
C ALA A 156 14.95 9.09 -0.82
N LYS A 157 14.65 9.70 0.34
CA LYS A 157 13.27 9.98 0.76
C LYS A 157 12.57 10.94 -0.19
N ALA A 158 13.23 12.06 -0.53
CA ALA A 158 12.71 13.02 -1.47
C ALA A 158 12.48 12.38 -2.86
N ALA A 159 13.45 11.60 -3.35
CA ALA A 159 13.33 10.88 -4.61
C ALA A 159 12.15 9.89 -4.63
N LEU A 160 11.83 9.26 -3.48
CA LEU A 160 10.66 8.39 -3.37
C LEU A 160 9.35 9.21 -3.34
N ASP A 161 9.33 10.37 -2.65
CA ASP A 161 8.17 11.28 -2.66
C ASP A 161 7.88 11.75 -4.10
N ASP A 162 8.91 12.15 -4.86
CA ASP A 162 8.79 12.53 -6.28
C ASP A 162 8.28 11.35 -7.14
N ALA A 163 8.80 10.14 -6.90
CA ALA A 163 8.33 8.94 -7.62
C ALA A 163 6.86 8.62 -7.36
N VAL A 164 6.37 8.88 -6.15
CA VAL A 164 4.94 8.76 -5.80
C VAL A 164 4.12 9.79 -6.56
N ALA A 165 4.54 11.06 -6.56
CA ALA A 165 3.85 12.14 -7.27
C ALA A 165 3.78 11.88 -8.78
N GLU A 166 4.89 11.50 -9.40
CA GLU A 166 4.96 11.12 -10.83
C GLU A 166 4.03 9.94 -11.14
N ARG A 167 4.02 8.89 -10.27
CA ARG A 167 3.15 7.73 -10.44
C ARG A 167 1.68 8.12 -10.50
N LEU A 168 1.26 9.03 -9.61
CA LEU A 168 -0.13 9.53 -9.58
C LEU A 168 -0.44 10.40 -10.78
N ALA A 169 0.48 11.28 -11.19
CA ALA A 169 0.34 12.13 -12.37
C ALA A 169 0.21 11.29 -13.67
N ASP A 170 0.89 10.16 -13.75
CA ASP A 170 0.80 9.20 -14.87
C ASP A 170 -0.48 8.32 -14.83
N GLY A 171 -1.39 8.56 -13.88
CA GLY A 171 -2.63 7.80 -13.70
C GLY A 171 -2.44 6.46 -13.00
N GLY A 172 -1.24 6.15 -12.50
CA GLY A 172 -1.00 5.01 -11.62
C GLY A 172 -1.59 5.26 -10.23
N SER A 173 -1.59 4.22 -9.38
CA SER A 173 -2.10 4.34 -8.01
C SER A 173 -1.01 4.01 -7.01
N VAL A 174 -1.13 4.55 -5.80
CA VAL A 174 -0.20 4.27 -4.71
C VAL A 174 -0.96 3.87 -3.46
N VAL A 175 -0.51 2.80 -2.82
CA VAL A 175 -1.01 2.36 -1.50
C VAL A 175 0.16 2.35 -0.54
N TYR A 176 0.04 3.01 0.60
CA TYR A 176 1.16 3.09 1.53
C TYR A 176 0.76 3.02 3.00
N VAL A 177 1.75 2.62 3.78
CA VAL A 177 1.79 2.71 5.24
C VAL A 177 3.06 3.45 5.61
N ASP A 178 2.96 4.43 6.47
CA ASP A 178 4.09 5.11 7.09
C ASP A 178 3.71 5.59 8.50
N HIS A 179 4.69 5.61 9.40
CA HIS A 179 4.51 6.07 10.78
C HIS A 179 4.52 7.60 10.90
N GLU A 180 5.10 8.30 9.92
CA GLU A 180 5.16 9.76 9.88
C GLU A 180 3.84 10.34 9.37
N PRO A 181 3.07 11.09 10.20
CA PRO A 181 1.79 11.64 9.77
C PRO A 181 1.89 12.62 8.61
N SER A 182 2.99 13.38 8.54
CA SER A 182 3.28 14.38 7.51
C SER A 182 3.70 13.77 6.17
N ARG A 183 3.99 12.45 6.11
CA ARG A 183 4.40 11.80 4.88
C ARG A 183 3.32 11.93 3.81
N LEU A 184 3.69 12.55 2.66
CA LEU A 184 2.80 12.81 1.54
C LEU A 184 1.53 13.63 1.92
N ALA A 185 1.57 14.42 3.02
CA ALA A 185 0.41 15.19 3.49
C ALA A 185 -0.04 16.29 2.51
N HIS A 186 0.82 16.66 1.56
CA HIS A 186 0.50 17.59 0.48
C HIS A 186 -0.30 16.96 -0.67
N LEU A 187 -0.46 15.63 -0.68
CA LEU A 187 -1.24 14.89 -1.65
C LEU A 187 -2.57 14.42 -1.04
N GLU A 188 -3.63 14.51 -1.82
CA GLU A 188 -4.95 14.01 -1.40
C GLU A 188 -4.95 12.48 -1.33
N ALA A 189 -5.22 11.90 -0.17
CA ALA A 189 -5.22 10.47 0.05
C ALA A 189 -6.57 9.96 0.57
N ASP A 190 -7.03 8.85 0.01
CA ASP A 190 -8.10 8.04 0.62
C ASP A 190 -7.53 7.35 1.86
N ARG A 191 -7.99 7.73 3.03
CA ARG A 191 -7.45 7.20 4.30
C ARG A 191 -8.32 6.06 4.82
N TRP A 192 -7.65 4.97 5.23
CA TRP A 192 -8.28 3.78 5.78
C TRP A 192 -7.64 3.40 7.10
N ARG A 193 -8.45 3.21 8.13
CA ARG A 193 -8.00 2.73 9.45
C ARG A 193 -8.20 1.23 9.56
N LEU A 194 -7.13 0.51 9.89
CA LEU A 194 -7.23 -0.88 10.34
C LEU A 194 -7.32 -0.91 11.86
N ASP A 195 -8.48 -1.31 12.35
CA ASP A 195 -8.73 -1.55 13.77
C ASP A 195 -9.55 -2.83 13.94
N ALA A 196 -9.37 -3.52 15.07
CA ALA A 196 -10.07 -4.79 15.36
C ALA A 196 -10.12 -5.77 14.16
N ARG A 197 -9.08 -5.78 13.32
CA ARG A 197 -8.92 -6.63 12.12
C ARG A 197 -9.80 -6.23 10.92
N ARG A 198 -10.50 -5.12 10.98
CA ARG A 198 -11.33 -4.56 9.89
C ARG A 198 -10.72 -3.27 9.35
N ALA A 199 -11.01 -2.95 8.09
CA ALA A 199 -10.65 -1.67 7.49
C ALA A 199 -11.88 -0.78 7.40
N THR A 200 -11.78 0.43 7.93
CA THR A 200 -12.82 1.46 7.86
C THR A 200 -12.27 2.68 7.12
N ARG A 201 -13.02 3.24 6.20
CA ARG A 201 -12.64 4.49 5.53
C ARG A 201 -12.76 5.64 6.52
N ILE A 202 -11.72 6.47 6.61
CA ILE A 202 -11.75 7.72 7.37
C ILE A 202 -12.31 8.78 6.41
N VAL A 203 -13.48 9.29 6.70
CA VAL A 203 -14.04 10.46 6.01
C VAL A 203 -13.63 11.66 6.87
N GLU A 204 -12.78 12.53 6.31
CA GLU A 204 -12.55 13.84 6.94
C GLU A 204 -13.79 14.68 6.64
N ASP A 205 -14.53 15.10 7.68
CA ASP A 205 -15.54 16.13 7.53
C ASP A 205 -14.82 17.35 6.94
N GLY A 206 -15.27 17.81 5.77
CA GLY A 206 -14.73 19.01 5.13
C GLY A 206 -14.73 20.19 6.10
N PRO A 207 -14.00 21.28 5.83
CA PRO A 207 -13.97 22.44 6.72
C PRO A 207 -15.38 22.83 7.10
N ALA A 208 -15.64 22.93 8.41
CA ALA A 208 -16.95 23.32 8.95
C ALA A 208 -17.44 24.55 8.21
N PRO A 209 -18.69 24.61 7.72
CA PRO A 209 -19.22 25.80 7.08
C PRO A 209 -19.04 26.98 8.04
N ALA A 210 -18.58 28.11 7.51
CA ALA A 210 -18.37 29.32 8.29
C ALA A 210 -19.61 29.61 9.14
N PRO A 211 -19.46 30.02 10.42
CA PRO A 211 -20.60 30.22 11.31
C PRO A 211 -21.54 31.25 10.69
N ALA A 212 -22.79 30.82 10.51
CA ALA A 212 -23.88 31.73 10.13
C ALA A 212 -24.05 32.78 11.23
N PRO A 213 -24.42 34.02 10.89
CA PRO A 213 -24.58 35.09 11.89
C PRO A 213 -25.60 34.69 12.94
N SER A 214 -25.22 34.92 14.18
CA SER A 214 -25.87 34.58 15.46
C SER A 214 -27.39 34.86 15.53
N GLY A 215 -28.14 33.79 15.81
CA GLY A 215 -29.53 33.89 16.21
C GLY A 215 -30.17 32.54 16.38
N GLN A 216 -29.88 31.83 17.48
CA GLN A 216 -30.66 30.92 18.29
C GLN A 216 -29.79 29.80 18.93
N PRO A 217 -30.10 29.25 20.09
CA PRO A 217 -29.17 28.46 20.89
C PRO A 217 -28.91 27.08 20.29
N ALA A 218 -27.62 26.75 20.21
CA ALA A 218 -27.10 25.50 19.68
C ALA A 218 -27.40 24.32 20.60
N ASP A 219 -27.96 23.26 20.04
CA ASP A 219 -28.02 21.95 20.66
C ASP A 219 -26.67 21.26 20.45
N THR A 220 -26.01 20.94 21.54
CA THR A 220 -24.66 20.30 21.55
C THR A 220 -24.79 18.84 21.18
N ARG A 221 -24.42 18.45 19.96
CA ARG A 221 -24.13 17.06 19.60
C ARG A 221 -22.72 16.95 19.07
N SER A 222 -21.95 16.22 19.85
CA SER A 222 -20.57 15.80 19.63
C SER A 222 -20.32 15.18 18.23
N GLY A 223 -19.16 15.47 17.65
CA GLY A 223 -18.70 14.93 16.37
C GLY A 223 -18.77 13.42 16.31
N GLY A 224 -19.65 12.91 15.47
CA GLY A 224 -19.85 11.49 15.24
C GLY A 224 -18.96 10.98 14.13
N VAL A 225 -18.18 9.94 14.42
CA VAL A 225 -17.55 9.09 13.40
C VAL A 225 -18.68 8.37 12.68
N VAL A 226 -18.90 8.69 11.41
CA VAL A 226 -19.85 7.93 10.58
C VAL A 226 -19.19 6.62 10.19
N VAL A 227 -19.59 5.54 10.86
CA VAL A 227 -19.27 4.16 10.45
C VAL A 227 -20.30 3.76 9.41
N ILE A 228 -19.91 3.67 8.14
CA ILE A 228 -20.75 3.05 7.11
C ILE A 228 -20.52 1.55 7.18
N GLU A 229 -21.37 0.84 7.93
CA GLU A 229 -21.52 -0.60 7.83
C GLU A 229 -22.30 -0.92 6.55
N LEU A 230 -21.63 -1.44 5.54
CA LEU A 230 -22.30 -2.12 4.44
C LEU A 230 -22.67 -3.54 4.90
N ALA A 231 -23.68 -3.65 5.74
CA ALA A 231 -24.35 -4.90 6.02
C ALA A 231 -25.24 -5.25 4.83
N GLY A 232 -24.76 -6.11 3.95
CA GLY A 232 -25.62 -6.81 3.00
C GLY A 232 -26.46 -7.82 3.76
N ALA A 233 -27.68 -7.46 4.13
CA ALA A 233 -28.67 -8.43 4.59
C ALA A 233 -29.08 -9.32 3.42
N LEU A 234 -28.69 -10.58 3.46
CA LEU A 234 -29.29 -11.62 2.63
C LEU A 234 -30.70 -11.92 3.21
N PRO A 235 -31.76 -11.96 2.40
CA PRO A 235 -33.07 -12.36 2.89
C PRO A 235 -33.03 -13.85 3.25
N GLU A 236 -33.37 -14.18 4.48
CA GLU A 236 -33.71 -15.53 4.91
C GLU A 236 -34.89 -16.03 4.07
N ARG A 237 -34.65 -17.01 3.22
CA ARG A 237 -35.72 -17.82 2.68
C ARG A 237 -36.15 -18.83 3.75
N ALA A 238 -37.28 -18.57 4.34
CA ALA A 238 -38.04 -19.57 5.05
C ALA A 238 -38.38 -20.72 4.10
N ALA A 239 -37.81 -21.89 4.35
CA ALA A 239 -38.23 -23.12 3.72
C ALA A 239 -39.35 -23.74 4.60
N GLU A 240 -40.60 -23.50 4.24
CA GLU A 240 -41.70 -24.34 4.66
C GLU A 240 -41.61 -25.65 3.89
N LEU A 241 -41.50 -26.76 4.59
CA LEU A 241 -41.73 -28.11 4.07
C LEU A 241 -43.18 -28.49 4.36
N PRO A 242 -43.93 -28.94 3.39
CA PRO A 242 -45.25 -29.57 3.65
C PRO A 242 -45.12 -31.03 3.95
N GLY A 243 -45.93 -31.54 4.89
CA GLY A 243 -46.59 -32.82 5.04
C GLY A 243 -45.79 -34.12 4.97
#